data_c535288ca684a3aa9ed56111e3fa0f58
#
_entry.id   c535288ca684a3aa9ed56111e3fa0f58
#
_cell.length_a   1.000
_cell.length_b   1.000
_cell.length_c   1.000
_cell.angle_alpha   90.00
_cell.angle_beta   90.00
_cell.angle_gamma   90.00
#
_symmetry.space_group_name_H-M   'P 1'
#
loop_
_entity.id
_entity.type
_entity.pdbx_description
1 polymer ?
#
loop_
_entity_poly.entity_id
_entity_poly.type
_entity_poly.pdbx_seq_one_letter_code
_entity_poly.pdbx_strand_id
1 'polypeptide(L)'
;MVYSVLRTILFATVTMAGLSSVGADEGMWLFNNPPLKQLKEKYQFEPTSDWLEHLQKSSVRFNSGGSGSFVSSDGLVITNHHVGLDTLQKISSEKNNYVRDGFYAKSQADEPRATDLELNVLMSIEDVTSKVNAALKSGLNAEQSAAARQKVIAEIENESKEKTGLRSDVITLYQGGAFHLYRFKRYDDVRLVFAPEQQIAFYGGDPDNFEYPRFDLDVCIFRAYENGQPAKPEHFLRWNEQGPKEGDLTFVSGHPGKTDRQLTTDELAHMRDYEVPFLLNMFNRREVFLSAFAARSFENDRRVRRDLFGIQNNRKRYADRKSVV
;
A
#
# COMPACT_ATOMS: atom_id res chain seq x y z
N MET A 1 25.24 63.85 44.41
CA MET A 1 24.29 63.87 43.27
C MET A 1 24.39 62.53 42.58
N VAL A 2 23.55 61.60 42.97
CA VAL A 2 23.58 60.20 42.56
C VAL A 2 22.42 59.97 41.62
N TYR A 3 22.70 59.66 40.34
CA TYR A 3 21.63 59.32 39.36
C TYR A 3 21.44 57.82 39.41
N SER A 4 20.26 57.41 39.90
CA SER A 4 19.72 56.07 39.88
C SER A 4 19.17 55.79 38.46
N VAL A 5 19.74 54.82 37.78
CA VAL A 5 19.22 54.30 36.51
C VAL A 5 18.43 53.02 36.83
N LEU A 6 17.11 53.12 36.86
CA LEU A 6 16.19 51.98 36.92
C LEU A 6 16.19 51.29 35.55
N ARG A 7 16.79 50.12 35.43
CA ARG A 7 16.63 49.23 34.26
C ARG A 7 15.39 48.39 34.45
N THR A 8 14.36 48.75 33.70
CA THR A 8 13.15 47.91 33.56
C THR A 8 13.48 46.71 32.69
N ILE A 9 13.59 45.52 33.26
CA ILE A 9 13.73 44.27 32.53
C ILE A 9 12.32 43.85 32.10
N LEU A 10 12.03 44.01 30.82
CA LEU A 10 10.81 43.52 30.19
C LEU A 10 10.99 41.99 29.96
N PHE A 11 10.38 41.18 30.79
CA PHE A 11 10.27 39.75 30.54
C PHE A 11 9.22 39.54 29.43
N ALA A 12 9.70 39.35 28.21
CA ALA A 12 8.89 38.81 27.13
C ALA A 12 8.66 37.32 27.40
N THR A 13 7.53 36.98 27.99
CA THR A 13 7.01 35.62 28.00
C THR A 13 6.67 35.22 26.57
N VAL A 14 7.61 34.55 25.90
CA VAL A 14 7.31 33.81 24.68
C VAL A 14 6.43 32.64 25.08
N THR A 15 5.15 32.79 24.95
CA THR A 15 4.21 31.67 24.90
C THR A 15 4.61 30.82 23.71
N MET A 16 5.37 29.74 23.97
CA MET A 16 5.45 28.63 23.03
C MET A 16 4.04 28.08 22.92
N ALA A 17 3.29 28.57 21.93
CA ALA A 17 2.17 27.83 21.39
C ALA A 17 2.75 26.48 20.96
N GLY A 18 2.43 25.44 21.70
CA GLY A 18 2.84 24.09 21.36
C GLY A 18 2.41 23.81 19.94
N LEU A 19 3.36 23.75 19.03
CA LEU A 19 3.19 23.13 17.75
C LEU A 19 2.78 21.69 18.07
N SER A 20 1.48 21.44 18.14
CA SER A 20 0.96 20.07 18.14
C SER A 20 1.50 19.47 16.86
N SER A 21 2.55 18.65 16.96
CA SER A 21 2.99 17.83 15.84
C SER A 21 1.78 17.02 15.44
N VAL A 22 1.22 17.30 14.28
CA VAL A 22 0.18 16.48 13.64
C VAL A 22 0.88 15.20 13.23
N GLY A 23 1.08 14.32 14.22
CA GLY A 23 1.64 12.99 14.00
C GLY A 23 0.51 12.03 13.68
N ALA A 24 0.69 11.19 12.66
CA ALA A 24 -0.19 10.05 12.43
C ALA A 24 -0.17 9.14 13.65
N ASP A 25 -1.33 8.60 14.02
CA ASP A 25 -1.39 7.60 15.07
C ASP A 25 -0.65 6.32 14.67
N GLU A 26 0.11 5.78 15.60
CA GLU A 26 0.79 4.51 15.41
C GLU A 26 -0.22 3.37 15.29
N GLY A 27 -0.04 2.52 14.29
CA GLY A 27 -0.80 1.31 14.11
C GLY A 27 -1.15 1.04 12.65
N MET A 28 -1.41 -0.23 12.40
CA MET A 28 -2.00 -0.73 11.16
C MET A 28 -3.11 -1.68 11.56
N TRP A 29 -4.34 -1.22 11.36
CA TRP A 29 -5.53 -1.85 11.93
C TRP A 29 -6.26 -2.68 10.89
N LEU A 30 -6.79 -3.82 11.29
CA LEU A 30 -7.64 -4.64 10.42
C LEU A 30 -9.02 -3.97 10.25
N PHE A 31 -9.65 -4.16 9.09
CA PHE A 31 -11.00 -3.65 8.84
C PHE A 31 -12.03 -4.16 9.85
N ASN A 32 -11.87 -5.41 10.32
CA ASN A 32 -12.74 -6.01 11.32
C ASN A 32 -12.29 -5.79 12.77
N ASN A 33 -11.19 -5.06 12.98
CA ASN A 33 -10.69 -4.71 14.31
C ASN A 33 -10.07 -3.31 14.33
N PRO A 34 -10.86 -2.25 14.01
CA PRO A 34 -10.39 -0.87 14.06
C PRO A 34 -10.20 -0.41 15.52
N PRO A 35 -9.41 0.64 15.79
CA PRO A 35 -9.12 1.12 17.14
C PRO A 35 -10.27 1.99 17.69
N LEU A 36 -11.46 1.41 17.86
CA LEU A 36 -12.69 2.13 18.22
C LEU A 36 -12.56 2.99 19.47
N LYS A 37 -11.89 2.46 20.51
CA LYS A 37 -11.68 3.20 21.76
C LYS A 37 -10.84 4.46 21.52
N GLN A 38 -9.74 4.34 20.80
CA GLN A 38 -8.86 5.47 20.48
C GLN A 38 -9.56 6.51 19.60
N LEU A 39 -10.32 6.07 18.59
CA LEU A 39 -11.10 6.95 17.72
C LEU A 39 -12.12 7.75 18.52
N LYS A 40 -12.83 7.12 19.45
CA LYS A 40 -13.81 7.78 20.30
C LYS A 40 -13.16 8.76 21.30
N GLU A 41 -12.14 8.32 22.03
CA GLU A 41 -11.53 9.10 23.10
C GLU A 41 -10.71 10.28 22.57
N LYS A 42 -9.94 10.08 21.49
CA LYS A 42 -9.02 11.09 20.98
C LYS A 42 -9.68 12.02 19.95
N TYR A 43 -10.56 11.47 19.11
CA TYR A 43 -11.13 12.19 17.95
C TYR A 43 -12.63 12.39 18.04
N GLN A 44 -13.30 11.87 19.08
CA GLN A 44 -14.76 11.91 19.22
C GLN A 44 -15.48 11.32 17.97
N PHE A 45 -14.84 10.37 17.32
CA PHE A 45 -15.32 9.69 16.13
C PHE A 45 -15.71 8.25 16.45
N GLU A 46 -16.97 7.91 16.19
CA GLU A 46 -17.53 6.56 16.37
C GLU A 46 -18.00 6.05 14.99
N PRO A 47 -17.17 5.28 14.25
CA PRO A 47 -17.60 4.75 12.98
C PRO A 47 -18.74 3.75 13.15
N THR A 48 -19.76 3.85 12.32
CA THR A 48 -20.83 2.85 12.25
C THR A 48 -20.35 1.59 11.52
N SER A 49 -21.06 0.46 11.71
CA SER A 49 -20.80 -0.75 10.93
C SER A 49 -20.88 -0.52 9.43
N ASP A 50 -21.86 0.25 8.98
CA ASP A 50 -22.06 0.57 7.56
C ASP A 50 -20.92 1.42 7.00
N TRP A 51 -20.39 2.36 7.80
CA TRP A 51 -19.21 3.15 7.41
C TRP A 51 -17.96 2.27 7.26
N LEU A 52 -17.72 1.34 8.20
CA LEU A 52 -16.60 0.40 8.14
C LEU A 52 -16.72 -0.55 6.95
N GLU A 53 -17.93 -1.08 6.70
CA GLU A 53 -18.22 -1.93 5.56
C GLU A 53 -18.04 -1.17 4.23
N HIS A 54 -18.53 0.06 4.16
CA HIS A 54 -18.35 0.92 3.00
C HIS A 54 -16.87 1.16 2.70
N LEU A 55 -16.07 1.48 3.71
CA LEU A 55 -14.63 1.70 3.57
C LEU A 55 -13.92 0.42 3.10
N GLN A 56 -14.22 -0.72 3.72
CA GLN A 56 -13.65 -2.02 3.35
C GLN A 56 -13.96 -2.38 1.90
N LYS A 57 -15.22 -2.31 1.49
CA LYS A 57 -15.69 -2.72 0.17
C LYS A 57 -15.40 -1.70 -0.94
N SER A 58 -15.08 -0.46 -0.59
CA SER A 58 -14.55 0.53 -1.53
C SER A 58 -13.05 0.33 -1.80
N SER A 59 -12.33 -0.32 -0.88
CA SER A 59 -10.89 -0.55 -1.00
C SER A 59 -10.59 -1.74 -1.91
N VAL A 60 -9.57 -1.60 -2.75
CA VAL A 60 -9.20 -2.57 -3.79
C VAL A 60 -7.76 -3.03 -3.59
N ARG A 61 -7.53 -4.34 -3.63
CA ARG A 61 -6.20 -4.95 -3.64
C ARG A 61 -5.83 -5.33 -5.07
N PHE A 62 -4.68 -4.88 -5.53
CA PHE A 62 -4.10 -5.28 -6.80
C PHE A 62 -3.32 -6.58 -6.64
N ASN A 63 -3.43 -7.52 -7.59
CA ASN A 63 -2.65 -8.76 -7.56
C ASN A 63 -1.15 -8.53 -7.79
N SER A 64 -0.79 -7.44 -8.47
CA SER A 64 0.59 -6.99 -8.64
C SER A 64 1.23 -6.39 -7.39
N GLY A 65 0.45 -6.27 -6.30
CA GLY A 65 0.79 -5.50 -5.09
C GLY A 65 0.28 -4.06 -5.17
N GLY A 66 0.04 -3.48 -4.01
CA GLY A 66 -0.53 -2.15 -3.90
C GLY A 66 -2.03 -2.14 -3.66
N SER A 67 -2.52 -0.97 -3.35
CA SER A 67 -3.92 -0.71 -3.03
C SER A 67 -4.49 0.35 -3.96
N GLY A 68 -5.79 0.34 -4.13
CA GLY A 68 -6.55 1.39 -4.77
C GLY A 68 -7.94 1.48 -4.14
N SER A 69 -8.79 2.29 -4.72
CA SER A 69 -10.17 2.43 -4.28
C SER A 69 -11.10 2.64 -5.46
N PHE A 70 -12.29 2.06 -5.41
CA PHE A 70 -13.38 2.49 -6.28
C PHE A 70 -13.74 3.95 -5.95
N VAL A 71 -13.86 4.78 -6.99
CA VAL A 71 -14.18 6.20 -6.89
C VAL A 71 -15.38 6.62 -7.73
N SER A 72 -16.07 5.67 -8.34
CA SER A 72 -17.30 5.91 -9.08
C SER A 72 -18.22 4.70 -9.08
N SER A 73 -19.50 4.95 -9.35
CA SER A 73 -20.54 3.92 -9.51
C SER A 73 -20.42 3.12 -10.81
N ASP A 74 -19.50 3.47 -11.70
CA ASP A 74 -19.25 2.82 -12.99
C ASP A 74 -17.85 2.20 -13.08
N GLY A 75 -17.33 1.80 -11.93
CA GLY A 75 -16.17 0.93 -11.82
C GLY A 75 -14.80 1.59 -11.93
N LEU A 76 -14.70 2.94 -11.85
CA LEU A 76 -13.39 3.60 -11.81
C LEU A 76 -12.65 3.26 -10.51
N VAL A 77 -11.38 2.90 -10.66
CA VAL A 77 -10.46 2.60 -9.56
C VAL A 77 -9.25 3.48 -9.67
N ILE A 78 -9.00 4.27 -8.62
CA ILE A 78 -7.77 5.07 -8.50
C ILE A 78 -6.69 4.28 -7.74
N THR A 79 -5.46 4.39 -8.19
CA THR A 79 -4.26 3.86 -7.53
C THR A 79 -3.05 4.72 -7.86
N ASN A 80 -1.87 4.31 -7.42
CA ASN A 80 -0.62 4.98 -7.76
C ASN A 80 -0.13 4.61 -9.16
N HIS A 81 0.59 5.52 -9.82
CA HIS A 81 1.24 5.26 -11.10
C HIS A 81 2.23 4.09 -11.00
N HIS A 82 3.04 4.06 -9.94
CA HIS A 82 4.00 2.98 -9.75
C HIS A 82 3.35 1.59 -9.54
N VAL A 83 2.12 1.52 -9.02
CA VAL A 83 1.33 0.28 -8.96
C VAL A 83 0.88 -0.15 -10.37
N GLY A 84 0.51 0.81 -11.21
CA GLY A 84 0.10 0.59 -12.60
C GLY A 84 1.26 0.36 -13.57
N LEU A 85 2.49 0.69 -13.21
CA LEU A 85 3.65 0.75 -14.12
C LEU A 85 3.92 -0.56 -14.86
N ASP A 86 3.81 -1.70 -14.19
CA ASP A 86 3.97 -3.02 -14.83
C ASP A 86 2.95 -3.24 -15.95
N THR A 87 1.70 -2.87 -15.69
CA THR A 87 0.62 -2.91 -16.68
C THR A 87 0.90 -1.97 -17.85
N LEU A 88 1.25 -0.70 -17.55
CA LEU A 88 1.60 0.28 -18.59
C LEU A 88 2.72 -0.24 -19.49
N GLN A 89 3.73 -0.87 -18.90
CA GLN A 89 4.85 -1.44 -19.65
C GLN A 89 4.41 -2.62 -20.54
N LYS A 90 3.56 -3.51 -20.04
CA LYS A 90 3.05 -4.69 -20.78
C LYS A 90 2.17 -4.32 -21.96
N ILE A 91 1.33 -3.29 -21.82
CA ILE A 91 0.43 -2.86 -22.88
C ILE A 91 1.04 -1.80 -23.80
N SER A 92 2.25 -1.31 -23.50
CA SER A 92 3.00 -0.40 -24.36
C SER A 92 3.62 -1.13 -25.55
N SER A 93 3.74 -0.42 -26.64
CA SER A 93 4.41 -0.86 -27.88
C SER A 93 5.39 0.22 -28.36
N GLU A 94 6.14 -0.09 -29.42
CA GLU A 94 7.04 0.89 -30.02
C GLU A 94 6.30 2.13 -30.54
N LYS A 95 5.03 1.97 -30.99
CA LYS A 95 4.18 3.07 -31.47
C LYS A 95 3.47 3.81 -30.34
N ASN A 96 3.06 3.11 -29.29
CA ASN A 96 2.28 3.65 -28.20
C ASN A 96 3.01 3.33 -26.89
N ASN A 97 3.86 4.22 -26.42
CA ASN A 97 4.59 4.05 -25.17
C ASN A 97 3.87 4.77 -24.02
N TYR A 98 2.93 4.08 -23.39
CA TYR A 98 2.12 4.63 -22.30
C TYR A 98 2.92 5.01 -21.05
N VAL A 99 4.10 4.41 -20.85
CA VAL A 99 5.00 4.80 -19.76
C VAL A 99 5.63 6.16 -20.04
N ARG A 100 6.13 6.36 -21.28
CA ARG A 100 6.82 7.60 -21.65
C ARG A 100 5.86 8.75 -21.90
N ASP A 101 4.76 8.48 -22.60
CA ASP A 101 3.88 9.51 -23.18
C ASP A 101 2.62 9.74 -22.33
N GLY A 102 2.38 8.89 -21.31
CA GLY A 102 1.12 8.85 -20.60
C GLY A 102 -0.03 8.30 -21.46
N PHE A 103 -1.21 8.24 -20.87
CA PHE A 103 -2.42 7.76 -21.53
C PHE A 103 -3.68 8.42 -20.96
N TYR A 104 -4.63 8.72 -21.81
CA TYR A 104 -5.97 9.13 -21.44
C TYR A 104 -7.00 8.58 -22.44
N ALA A 105 -7.91 7.73 -21.94
CA ALA A 105 -9.02 7.20 -22.73
C ALA A 105 -10.09 8.30 -22.91
N LYS A 106 -10.41 8.63 -24.16
CA LYS A 106 -11.46 9.62 -24.47
C LYS A 106 -12.87 9.05 -24.32
N SER A 107 -12.98 7.73 -24.44
CA SER A 107 -14.22 6.99 -24.27
C SER A 107 -13.92 5.60 -23.70
N GLN A 108 -14.95 4.87 -23.24
CA GLN A 108 -14.81 3.49 -22.77
C GLN A 108 -14.31 2.53 -23.87
N ALA A 109 -14.58 2.83 -25.13
CA ALA A 109 -14.10 2.04 -26.27
C ALA A 109 -12.58 2.15 -26.47
N ASP A 110 -11.98 3.24 -25.97
CA ASP A 110 -10.54 3.50 -26.07
C ASP A 110 -9.75 2.92 -24.90
N GLU A 111 -10.41 2.34 -23.89
CA GLU A 111 -9.77 1.79 -22.68
C GLU A 111 -9.08 0.46 -23.02
N PRO A 112 -7.72 0.40 -23.09
CA PRO A 112 -7.02 -0.84 -23.39
C PRO A 112 -7.08 -1.79 -22.21
N ARG A 113 -7.25 -3.09 -22.48
CA ARG A 113 -7.28 -4.13 -21.46
C ARG A 113 -5.91 -4.27 -20.79
N ALA A 114 -5.90 -4.25 -19.48
CA ALA A 114 -4.74 -4.50 -18.64
C ALA A 114 -4.49 -6.01 -18.57
N THR A 115 -3.47 -6.49 -19.28
CA THR A 115 -3.11 -7.91 -19.30
C THR A 115 -2.60 -8.34 -17.92
N ASP A 116 -3.09 -9.48 -17.41
CA ASP A 116 -2.70 -10.09 -16.13
C ASP A 116 -2.98 -9.23 -14.88
N LEU A 117 -3.72 -8.14 -15.02
CA LEU A 117 -4.15 -7.33 -13.87
C LEU A 117 -5.46 -7.86 -13.31
N GLU A 118 -5.46 -8.07 -12.00
CA GLU A 118 -6.61 -8.52 -11.23
C GLU A 118 -6.85 -7.59 -10.06
N LEU A 119 -8.10 -7.19 -9.87
CA LEU A 119 -8.56 -6.39 -8.75
C LEU A 119 -9.37 -7.25 -7.80
N ASN A 120 -9.08 -7.15 -6.51
CA ASN A 120 -9.74 -7.93 -5.47
C ASN A 120 -10.35 -7.01 -4.42
N VAL A 121 -11.66 -7.14 -4.19
CA VAL A 121 -12.42 -6.41 -3.18
C VAL A 121 -12.72 -7.34 -2.01
N LEU A 122 -12.33 -6.95 -0.80
CA LEU A 122 -12.55 -7.74 0.41
C LEU A 122 -14.02 -7.65 0.83
N MET A 123 -14.74 -8.74 0.63
CA MET A 123 -16.19 -8.82 0.93
C MET A 123 -16.46 -9.17 2.38
N SER A 124 -15.70 -10.10 2.96
CA SER A 124 -15.88 -10.51 4.36
C SER A 124 -14.60 -11.06 4.98
N ILE A 125 -14.53 -10.97 6.29
CA ILE A 125 -13.46 -11.52 7.14
C ILE A 125 -14.12 -12.43 8.17
N GLU A 126 -13.62 -13.66 8.31
CA GLU A 126 -14.07 -14.63 9.32
C GLU A 126 -12.86 -15.13 10.13
N ASP A 127 -12.95 -15.08 11.46
CA ASP A 127 -11.93 -15.68 12.31
C ASP A 127 -12.05 -17.21 12.28
N VAL A 128 -11.03 -17.87 11.74
CA VAL A 128 -10.95 -19.35 11.65
C VAL A 128 -9.83 -19.92 12.54
N THR A 129 -9.30 -19.11 13.47
CA THR A 129 -8.19 -19.48 14.35
C THR A 129 -8.44 -20.79 15.09
N SER A 130 -9.65 -20.93 15.67
CA SER A 130 -10.03 -22.15 16.39
C SER A 130 -10.06 -23.39 15.49
N LYS A 131 -10.53 -23.27 14.25
CA LYS A 131 -10.54 -24.38 13.28
C LYS A 131 -9.12 -24.79 12.89
N VAL A 132 -8.23 -23.82 12.64
CA VAL A 132 -6.84 -24.09 12.28
C VAL A 132 -6.11 -24.74 13.46
N ASN A 133 -6.27 -24.21 14.66
CA ASN A 133 -5.61 -24.74 15.86
C ASN A 133 -6.10 -26.13 16.25
N ALA A 134 -7.36 -26.47 16.03
CA ALA A 134 -7.92 -27.79 16.30
C ALA A 134 -7.27 -28.92 15.45
N ALA A 135 -6.64 -28.59 14.33
CA ALA A 135 -5.88 -29.55 13.53
C ALA A 135 -4.50 -29.90 14.11
N LEU A 136 -4.01 -29.07 15.03
CA LEU A 136 -2.71 -29.26 15.69
C LEU A 136 -2.85 -30.16 16.90
N LYS A 137 -2.72 -31.47 16.69
CA LYS A 137 -2.78 -32.46 17.77
C LYS A 137 -1.49 -32.41 18.62
N SER A 138 -1.62 -32.76 19.90
CA SER A 138 -0.45 -32.93 20.78
C SER A 138 0.46 -34.06 20.28
N GLY A 139 1.78 -33.84 20.39
CA GLY A 139 2.78 -34.83 20.00
C GLY A 139 3.29 -34.74 18.56
N LEU A 140 2.79 -33.77 17.74
CA LEU A 140 3.34 -33.51 16.42
C LEU A 140 4.68 -32.78 16.52
N ASN A 141 5.65 -33.14 15.68
CA ASN A 141 6.84 -32.33 15.49
C ASN A 141 6.54 -31.08 14.64
N ALA A 142 7.54 -30.19 14.47
CA ALA A 142 7.37 -28.93 13.73
C ALA A 142 6.91 -29.13 12.28
N GLU A 143 7.48 -30.10 11.57
CA GLU A 143 7.14 -30.42 10.18
C GLU A 143 5.70 -30.96 10.06
N GLN A 144 5.35 -31.90 10.92
CA GLN A 144 3.99 -32.47 10.98
C GLN A 144 2.95 -31.40 11.33
N SER A 145 3.28 -30.50 12.25
CA SER A 145 2.41 -29.37 12.62
C SER A 145 2.20 -28.40 11.46
N ALA A 146 3.27 -28.08 10.71
CA ALA A 146 3.21 -27.25 9.52
C ALA A 146 2.33 -27.89 8.43
N ALA A 147 2.53 -29.18 8.16
CA ALA A 147 1.73 -29.92 7.18
C ALA A 147 0.25 -30.00 7.57
N ALA A 148 -0.06 -30.30 8.83
CA ALA A 148 -1.42 -30.32 9.33
C ALA A 148 -2.11 -28.94 9.20
N ARG A 149 -1.39 -27.86 9.50
CA ARG A 149 -1.89 -26.49 9.34
C ARG A 149 -2.19 -26.17 7.89
N GLN A 150 -1.25 -26.44 6.97
CA GLN A 150 -1.45 -26.20 5.54
C GLN A 150 -2.65 -26.95 5.00
N LYS A 151 -2.81 -28.22 5.41
CA LYS A 151 -3.95 -29.05 4.98
C LYS A 151 -5.29 -28.43 5.40
N VAL A 152 -5.45 -28.08 6.67
CA VAL A 152 -6.73 -27.53 7.15
C VAL A 152 -6.99 -26.13 6.57
N ILE A 153 -5.97 -25.33 6.34
CA ILE A 153 -6.12 -24.05 5.64
C ILE A 153 -6.66 -24.28 4.23
N ALA A 154 -6.06 -25.19 3.46
CA ALA A 154 -6.55 -25.51 2.11
C ALA A 154 -7.98 -26.04 2.11
N GLU A 155 -8.36 -26.84 3.11
CA GLU A 155 -9.74 -27.35 3.26
C GLU A 155 -10.73 -26.17 3.52
N ILE A 156 -10.37 -25.23 4.42
CA ILE A 156 -11.20 -24.05 4.72
C ILE A 156 -11.36 -23.16 3.48
N GLU A 157 -10.28 -22.90 2.74
CA GLU A 157 -10.29 -22.07 1.53
C GLU A 157 -11.15 -22.70 0.43
N ASN A 158 -11.00 -24.01 0.17
CA ASN A 158 -11.77 -24.73 -0.83
C ASN A 158 -13.26 -24.78 -0.45
N GLU A 159 -13.60 -25.15 0.78
CA GLU A 159 -14.97 -25.15 1.27
C GLU A 159 -15.64 -23.78 1.12
N SER A 160 -14.93 -22.72 1.46
CA SER A 160 -15.42 -21.35 1.32
C SER A 160 -15.64 -20.97 -0.14
N LYS A 161 -14.70 -21.30 -1.02
CA LYS A 161 -14.81 -21.04 -2.46
C LYS A 161 -15.98 -21.78 -3.09
N GLU A 162 -16.19 -23.06 -2.75
CA GLU A 162 -17.32 -23.86 -3.25
C GLU A 162 -18.66 -23.29 -2.79
N LYS A 163 -18.75 -22.84 -1.55
CA LYS A 163 -20.00 -22.30 -0.98
C LYS A 163 -20.34 -20.90 -1.49
N THR A 164 -19.34 -20.07 -1.74
CA THR A 164 -19.56 -18.64 -1.99
C THR A 164 -19.26 -18.20 -3.43
N GLY A 165 -18.50 -19.01 -4.18
CA GLY A 165 -17.95 -18.60 -5.48
C GLY A 165 -16.86 -17.52 -5.40
N LEU A 166 -16.54 -17.03 -4.19
CA LEU A 166 -15.56 -15.98 -3.98
C LEU A 166 -14.15 -16.58 -3.83
N ARG A 167 -13.13 -15.82 -4.25
CA ARG A 167 -11.75 -16.13 -3.90
C ARG A 167 -11.62 -16.09 -2.38
N SER A 168 -11.08 -17.14 -1.81
CA SER A 168 -10.98 -17.35 -0.37
C SER A 168 -9.53 -17.64 0.00
N ASP A 169 -8.94 -16.77 0.82
CA ASP A 169 -7.55 -16.87 1.26
C ASP A 169 -7.51 -16.82 2.81
N VAL A 170 -6.85 -17.77 3.47
CA VAL A 170 -6.62 -17.72 4.92
C VAL A 170 -5.34 -16.93 5.20
N ILE A 171 -5.50 -15.78 5.82
CA ILE A 171 -4.40 -14.88 6.17
C ILE A 171 -3.89 -15.21 7.57
N THR A 172 -2.59 -15.48 7.67
CA THR A 172 -1.90 -15.66 8.95
C THR A 172 -1.55 -14.28 9.53
N LEU A 173 -2.03 -14.01 10.74
CA LEU A 173 -1.82 -12.76 11.46
C LEU A 173 -0.98 -13.00 12.72
N TYR A 174 -0.30 -11.94 13.18
CA TYR A 174 0.46 -11.95 14.43
C TYR A 174 1.41 -13.15 14.55
N GLN A 175 2.17 -13.43 13.49
CA GLN A 175 3.14 -14.55 13.42
C GLN A 175 2.52 -15.93 13.72
N GLY A 176 1.24 -16.12 13.40
CA GLY A 176 0.50 -17.36 13.64
C GLY A 176 -0.36 -17.34 14.89
N GLY A 177 -0.49 -16.20 15.55
CA GLY A 177 -1.40 -16.01 16.68
C GLY A 177 -2.88 -15.99 16.29
N ALA A 178 -3.19 -15.65 15.03
CA ALA A 178 -4.54 -15.67 14.49
C ALA A 178 -4.56 -16.06 13.01
N PHE A 179 -5.69 -16.62 12.58
CA PHE A 179 -5.95 -17.01 11.19
C PHE A 179 -7.32 -16.49 10.79
N HIS A 180 -7.36 -15.62 9.78
CA HIS A 180 -8.61 -15.05 9.28
C HIS A 180 -8.84 -15.48 7.83
N LEU A 181 -10.03 -15.97 7.53
CA LEU A 181 -10.48 -16.27 6.18
C LEU A 181 -11.02 -14.99 5.53
N TYR A 182 -10.32 -14.53 4.50
CA TYR A 182 -10.68 -13.38 3.69
C TYR A 182 -11.35 -13.84 2.41
N ARG A 183 -12.53 -13.30 2.10
CA ARG A 183 -13.26 -13.59 0.88
C ARG A 183 -13.26 -12.38 -0.03
N PHE A 184 -12.78 -12.56 -1.27
CA PHE A 184 -12.64 -11.47 -2.22
C PHE A 184 -13.55 -11.66 -3.43
N LYS A 185 -14.25 -10.60 -3.83
CA LYS A 185 -14.80 -10.47 -5.17
C LYS A 185 -13.65 -10.07 -6.10
N ARG A 186 -13.43 -10.84 -7.17
CA ARG A 186 -12.38 -10.64 -8.15
C ARG A 186 -12.92 -10.02 -9.42
N TYR A 187 -12.18 -9.08 -9.98
CA TYR A 187 -12.37 -8.51 -11.32
C TYR A 187 -11.12 -8.79 -12.14
N ASP A 188 -11.25 -9.45 -13.29
CA ASP A 188 -10.18 -9.85 -14.20
C ASP A 188 -10.28 -9.23 -15.61
N ASP A 189 -11.35 -8.50 -15.91
CA ASP A 189 -11.40 -7.54 -17.01
C ASP A 189 -11.20 -6.14 -16.42
N VAL A 190 -9.95 -5.70 -16.44
CA VAL A 190 -9.52 -4.39 -15.95
C VAL A 190 -8.94 -3.62 -17.11
N ARG A 191 -9.30 -2.35 -17.26
CA ARG A 191 -8.84 -1.53 -18.38
C ARG A 191 -8.24 -0.22 -17.90
N LEU A 192 -7.23 0.25 -18.61
CA LEU A 192 -6.55 1.51 -18.31
C LEU A 192 -7.42 2.68 -18.79
N VAL A 193 -7.63 3.65 -17.90
CA VAL A 193 -8.37 4.89 -18.19
C VAL A 193 -7.43 6.09 -18.27
N PHE A 194 -6.51 6.20 -17.32
CA PHE A 194 -5.59 7.32 -17.26
C PHE A 194 -4.28 6.93 -16.55
N ALA A 195 -3.18 7.40 -17.10
CA ALA A 195 -1.88 7.46 -16.44
C ALA A 195 -1.11 8.66 -17.00
N PRO A 196 -0.48 9.51 -16.16
CA PRO A 196 0.42 10.55 -16.63
C PRO A 196 1.70 9.93 -17.21
N GLU A 197 2.49 10.73 -17.90
CA GLU A 197 3.82 10.32 -18.31
C GLU A 197 4.72 10.09 -17.07
N GLN A 198 5.67 9.18 -17.21
CA GLN A 198 6.51 8.73 -16.10
C GLN A 198 7.27 9.87 -15.41
N GLN A 199 7.66 10.91 -16.14
CA GLN A 199 8.49 11.98 -15.54
C GLN A 199 7.76 12.79 -14.46
N ILE A 200 6.46 13.07 -14.65
CA ILE A 200 5.66 13.74 -13.63
C ILE A 200 5.18 12.79 -12.53
N ALA A 201 5.11 11.49 -12.85
CA ALA A 201 4.68 10.44 -11.93
C ALA A 201 5.87 9.67 -11.34
N PHE A 202 7.08 10.20 -11.45
CA PHE A 202 8.29 9.48 -11.09
C PHE A 202 8.30 9.10 -9.61
N TYR A 203 8.50 7.81 -9.35
CA TYR A 203 8.58 7.24 -8.03
C TYR A 203 9.80 6.30 -7.92
N GLY A 204 10.61 6.54 -6.89
CA GLY A 204 11.74 5.70 -6.55
C GLY A 204 13.07 6.17 -7.16
N GLY A 205 14.10 6.34 -6.34
CA GLY A 205 15.47 6.63 -6.75
C GLY A 205 15.80 8.07 -7.13
N ASP A 206 14.81 8.94 -7.29
CA ASP A 206 14.97 10.38 -7.51
C ASP A 206 15.60 11.07 -6.30
N PRO A 207 16.20 12.26 -6.46
CA PRO A 207 16.91 12.96 -5.38
C PRO A 207 16.06 13.27 -4.16
N ASP A 208 14.77 13.59 -4.34
CA ASP A 208 13.81 13.96 -3.30
C ASP A 208 12.93 12.79 -2.84
N ASN A 209 13.21 11.54 -3.27
CA ASN A 209 12.50 10.36 -2.77
C ASN A 209 12.71 10.22 -1.24
N PHE A 210 11.62 10.02 -0.49
CA PHE A 210 11.53 10.05 0.97
C PHE A 210 11.71 11.41 1.63
N GLU A 211 11.75 12.50 0.88
CA GLU A 211 11.81 13.86 1.41
C GLU A 211 10.41 14.52 1.39
N TYR A 212 10.19 15.51 2.24
CA TYR A 212 8.96 16.30 2.29
C TYR A 212 9.30 17.79 2.26
N PRO A 213 8.61 18.62 1.48
CA PRO A 213 7.52 18.29 0.56
C PRO A 213 8.00 17.67 -0.75
N ARG A 214 7.18 16.79 -1.33
CA ARG A 214 7.43 16.16 -2.62
C ARG A 214 6.26 16.43 -3.58
N PHE A 215 6.58 16.78 -4.81
CA PHE A 215 5.59 17.11 -5.85
C PHE A 215 5.73 16.15 -7.01
N ASP A 216 4.91 15.13 -7.01
CA ASP A 216 4.72 14.24 -8.14
C ASP A 216 3.24 13.88 -8.33
N LEU A 217 2.87 13.42 -9.52
CA LEU A 217 1.54 12.95 -9.85
C LEU A 217 1.52 11.42 -9.94
N ASP A 218 1.81 10.76 -8.82
CA ASP A 218 1.84 9.30 -8.71
C ASP A 218 0.41 8.72 -8.68
N VAL A 219 -0.33 8.89 -9.79
CA VAL A 219 -1.73 8.49 -9.96
C VAL A 219 -1.88 7.64 -11.22
N CYS A 220 -2.69 6.58 -11.13
CA CYS A 220 -3.17 5.79 -12.24
C CYS A 220 -4.64 5.45 -12.04
N ILE A 221 -5.44 5.48 -13.10
CA ILE A 221 -6.87 5.16 -13.04
C ILE A 221 -7.15 3.99 -13.98
N PHE A 222 -7.78 2.98 -13.42
CA PHE A 222 -8.33 1.84 -14.15
C PHE A 222 -9.85 1.82 -14.06
N ARG A 223 -10.49 0.98 -14.87
CA ARG A 223 -11.89 0.61 -14.73
C ARG A 223 -12.02 -0.90 -14.66
N ALA A 224 -12.79 -1.37 -13.68
CA ALA A 224 -13.22 -2.76 -13.61
C ALA A 224 -14.41 -3.00 -14.53
N TYR A 225 -14.43 -4.14 -15.20
CA TYR A 225 -15.51 -4.60 -16.08
C TYR A 225 -16.06 -5.94 -15.60
N GLU A 226 -17.36 -6.15 -15.83
CA GLU A 226 -18.05 -7.42 -15.64
C GLU A 226 -18.92 -7.69 -16.89
N ASN A 227 -18.80 -8.86 -17.47
CA ASN A 227 -19.56 -9.25 -18.68
C ASN A 227 -19.45 -8.24 -19.84
N GLY A 228 -18.27 -7.65 -20.01
CA GLY A 228 -17.99 -6.67 -21.07
C GLY A 228 -18.57 -5.28 -20.85
N GLN A 229 -19.16 -5.01 -19.70
CA GLN A 229 -19.68 -3.70 -19.30
C GLN A 229 -18.92 -3.17 -18.07
N PRO A 230 -18.83 -1.84 -17.87
CA PRO A 230 -18.31 -1.27 -16.64
C PRO A 230 -18.99 -1.88 -15.42
N ALA A 231 -18.19 -2.34 -14.47
CA ALA A 231 -18.68 -2.85 -13.20
C ALA A 231 -19.50 -1.80 -12.45
N LYS A 232 -20.47 -2.25 -11.66
CA LYS A 232 -21.34 -1.37 -10.86
C LYS A 232 -21.11 -1.67 -9.36
N PRO A 233 -19.99 -1.17 -8.78
CA PRO A 233 -19.74 -1.37 -7.36
C PRO A 233 -20.80 -0.61 -6.54
N GLU A 234 -21.34 -1.28 -5.54
CA GLU A 234 -22.27 -0.67 -4.58
C GLU A 234 -21.55 0.32 -3.66
N HIS A 235 -20.26 0.02 -3.35
CA HIS A 235 -19.43 0.82 -2.47
C HIS A 235 -18.29 1.48 -3.26
N PHE A 236 -18.20 2.79 -3.19
CA PHE A 236 -17.12 3.59 -3.76
C PHE A 236 -16.93 4.88 -2.98
N LEU A 237 -15.69 5.38 -2.87
CA LEU A 237 -15.37 6.62 -2.19
C LEU A 237 -15.77 7.79 -3.08
N ARG A 238 -16.49 8.75 -2.52
CA ARG A 238 -16.87 9.99 -3.22
C ARG A 238 -15.69 10.95 -3.25
N TRP A 239 -15.52 11.60 -4.38
CA TRP A 239 -14.53 12.66 -4.51
C TRP A 239 -14.95 13.88 -3.70
N ASN A 240 -14.02 14.41 -2.87
CA ASN A 240 -14.21 15.66 -2.16
C ASN A 240 -13.43 16.77 -2.86
N GLU A 241 -14.14 17.67 -3.54
CA GLU A 241 -13.54 18.78 -4.29
C GLU A 241 -12.83 19.80 -3.41
N GLN A 242 -13.20 19.89 -2.13
CA GLN A 242 -12.60 20.84 -1.19
C GLN A 242 -11.32 20.31 -0.53
N GLY A 243 -11.06 19.00 -0.62
CA GLY A 243 -9.96 18.35 0.07
C GLY A 243 -10.10 18.39 1.60
N PRO A 244 -9.12 17.82 2.33
CA PRO A 244 -9.05 17.90 3.79
C PRO A 244 -8.54 19.27 4.23
N LYS A 245 -8.99 19.73 5.42
CA LYS A 245 -8.48 20.92 6.10
C LYS A 245 -7.50 20.52 7.18
N GLU A 246 -6.68 21.46 7.63
CA GLU A 246 -5.81 21.25 8.78
C GLU A 246 -6.63 20.87 10.02
N GLY A 247 -6.24 19.78 10.69
CA GLY A 247 -6.94 19.23 11.84
C GLY A 247 -8.04 18.22 11.53
N ASP A 248 -8.41 18.02 10.27
CA ASP A 248 -9.38 16.98 9.91
C ASP A 248 -8.83 15.58 10.20
N LEU A 249 -9.67 14.69 10.76
CA LEU A 249 -9.35 13.28 10.89
C LEU A 249 -9.39 12.61 9.53
N THR A 250 -8.26 12.06 9.10
CA THR A 250 -8.14 11.37 7.82
C THR A 250 -7.76 9.91 8.01
N PHE A 251 -8.20 9.07 7.09
CA PHE A 251 -7.92 7.64 7.08
C PHE A 251 -7.25 7.23 5.77
N VAL A 252 -6.27 6.34 5.87
CA VAL A 252 -5.70 5.66 4.70
C VAL A 252 -6.15 4.21 4.75
N SER A 253 -7.03 3.83 3.84
CA SER A 253 -7.49 2.44 3.70
C SER A 253 -6.71 1.70 2.64
N GLY A 254 -6.71 0.37 2.72
CA GLY A 254 -6.08 -0.45 1.69
C GLY A 254 -5.59 -1.80 2.22
N HIS A 255 -4.67 -2.38 1.45
CA HIS A 255 -4.07 -3.69 1.74
C HIS A 255 -2.55 -3.52 1.82
N PRO A 256 -2.02 -2.93 2.90
CA PRO A 256 -0.60 -2.73 3.07
C PRO A 256 0.15 -4.07 3.14
N GLY A 257 1.44 -4.04 2.83
CA GLY A 257 2.29 -5.22 2.89
C GLY A 257 2.63 -5.62 4.33
N LYS A 258 3.89 -5.46 4.73
CA LYS A 258 4.40 -5.88 6.04
C LYS A 258 4.88 -4.66 6.83
N THR A 259 4.68 -4.69 8.16
CA THR A 259 5.38 -3.80 9.09
C THR A 259 6.24 -4.63 10.05
N ASP A 260 7.37 -4.05 10.47
CA ASP A 260 8.29 -4.64 11.45
C ASP A 260 8.31 -3.78 12.71
N ARG A 261 7.14 -3.59 13.34
CA ARG A 261 6.97 -2.69 14.49
C ARG A 261 7.29 -3.34 15.84
N GLN A 262 7.43 -4.66 15.89
CA GLN A 262 7.62 -5.42 17.13
C GLN A 262 8.87 -6.29 17.05
N LEU A 263 9.99 -5.66 16.70
CA LEU A 263 11.29 -6.33 16.69
C LEU A 263 11.89 -6.33 18.09
N THR A 264 12.55 -7.42 18.44
CA THR A 264 13.37 -7.51 19.64
C THR A 264 14.68 -6.72 19.47
N THR A 265 15.35 -6.41 20.56
CA THR A 265 16.67 -5.75 20.54
C THR A 265 17.69 -6.55 19.72
N ASP A 266 17.65 -7.88 19.82
CA ASP A 266 18.58 -8.76 19.09
C ASP A 266 18.31 -8.76 17.58
N GLU A 267 17.03 -8.72 17.15
CA GLU A 267 16.65 -8.57 15.76
C GLU A 267 17.09 -7.22 15.19
N LEU A 268 16.94 -6.13 15.96
CA LEU A 268 17.42 -4.80 15.59
C LEU A 268 18.95 -4.78 15.45
N ALA A 269 19.68 -5.41 16.38
CA ALA A 269 21.13 -5.52 16.32
C ALA A 269 21.56 -6.32 15.09
N HIS A 270 20.89 -7.44 14.78
CA HIS A 270 21.14 -8.23 13.58
C HIS A 270 20.91 -7.42 12.30
N MET A 271 19.80 -6.68 12.22
CA MET A 271 19.52 -5.80 11.09
C MET A 271 20.62 -4.76 10.89
N ARG A 272 21.04 -4.09 11.97
CA ARG A 272 22.08 -3.05 11.93
C ARG A 272 23.43 -3.60 11.48
N ASP A 273 23.85 -4.73 12.06
CA ASP A 273 25.23 -5.22 11.94
C ASP A 273 25.46 -6.11 10.71
N TYR A 274 24.42 -6.78 10.23
CA TYR A 274 24.51 -7.77 9.14
C TYR A 274 23.58 -7.49 7.97
N GLU A 275 22.26 -7.39 8.20
CA GLU A 275 21.29 -7.35 7.12
C GLU A 275 21.38 -6.05 6.29
N VAL A 276 21.35 -4.89 6.94
CA VAL A 276 21.38 -3.60 6.26
C VAL A 276 22.70 -3.38 5.50
N PRO A 277 23.90 -3.65 6.06
CA PRO A 277 25.15 -3.55 5.31
C PRO A 277 25.20 -4.48 4.10
N PHE A 278 24.71 -5.73 4.23
CA PHE A 278 24.66 -6.68 3.12
C PHE A 278 23.74 -6.18 1.99
N LEU A 279 22.51 -5.76 2.34
CA LEU A 279 21.54 -5.28 1.37
C LEU A 279 22.01 -4.00 0.67
N LEU A 280 22.56 -3.03 1.39
CA LEU A 280 23.14 -1.82 0.79
C LEU A 280 24.24 -2.14 -0.21
N ASN A 281 25.15 -3.06 0.12
CA ASN A 281 26.19 -3.48 -0.80
C ASN A 281 25.59 -4.12 -2.07
N MET A 282 24.62 -5.01 -1.90
CA MET A 282 23.93 -5.66 -3.01
C MET A 282 23.21 -4.63 -3.90
N PHE A 283 22.47 -3.71 -3.32
CA PHE A 283 21.73 -2.70 -4.09
C PHE A 283 22.68 -1.76 -4.83
N ASN A 284 23.75 -1.28 -4.20
CA ASN A 284 24.76 -0.45 -4.86
C ASN A 284 25.35 -1.14 -6.10
N ARG A 285 25.74 -2.41 -5.98
CA ARG A 285 26.27 -3.18 -7.12
C ARG A 285 25.26 -3.35 -8.24
N ARG A 286 24.01 -3.69 -7.89
CA ARG A 286 22.93 -3.85 -8.86
C ARG A 286 22.59 -2.54 -9.57
N GLU A 287 22.54 -1.43 -8.85
CA GLU A 287 22.30 -0.11 -9.44
C GLU A 287 23.37 0.24 -10.48
N VAL A 288 24.65 0.09 -10.14
CA VAL A 288 25.76 0.34 -11.09
C VAL A 288 25.63 -0.57 -12.32
N PHE A 289 25.36 -1.85 -12.13
CA PHE A 289 25.21 -2.81 -13.23
C PHE A 289 24.02 -2.44 -14.15
N LEU A 290 22.84 -2.19 -13.57
CA LEU A 290 21.64 -1.86 -14.33
C LEU A 290 21.78 -0.51 -15.03
N SER A 291 22.38 0.48 -14.39
CA SER A 291 22.65 1.80 -15.00
C SER A 291 23.62 1.69 -16.18
N ALA A 292 24.69 0.92 -16.02
CA ALA A 292 25.64 0.68 -17.11
C ALA A 292 25.00 -0.11 -18.28
N PHE A 293 24.10 -1.03 -17.99
CA PHE A 293 23.36 -1.75 -19.03
C PHE A 293 22.34 -0.83 -19.74
N ALA A 294 21.59 -0.01 -18.97
CA ALA A 294 20.64 0.96 -19.50
C ALA A 294 21.31 1.96 -20.48
N ALA A 295 22.49 2.44 -20.11
CA ALA A 295 23.25 3.43 -20.91
C ALA A 295 23.67 2.92 -22.31
N ARG A 296 23.61 1.63 -22.58
CA ARG A 296 24.05 1.05 -23.88
C ARG A 296 23.08 1.30 -25.01
N SER A 297 21.76 1.36 -24.75
CA SER A 297 20.74 1.64 -25.77
C SER A 297 19.40 1.98 -25.12
N PHE A 298 18.52 2.64 -25.89
CA PHE A 298 17.16 2.92 -25.47
C PHE A 298 16.37 1.65 -25.11
N GLU A 299 16.54 0.56 -25.86
CA GLU A 299 15.87 -0.71 -25.59
C GLU A 299 16.39 -1.36 -24.30
N ASN A 300 17.67 -1.26 -24.01
CA ASN A 300 18.24 -1.74 -22.76
C ASN A 300 17.70 -0.95 -21.56
N ASP A 301 17.62 0.38 -21.68
CA ASP A 301 17.03 1.23 -20.66
C ASP A 301 15.55 0.85 -20.42
N ARG A 302 14.75 0.73 -21.48
CA ARG A 302 13.36 0.29 -21.40
C ARG A 302 13.17 -1.03 -20.64
N ARG A 303 14.06 -2.00 -20.91
CA ARG A 303 13.98 -3.34 -20.28
C ARG A 303 14.27 -3.33 -18.78
N VAL A 304 15.18 -2.50 -18.33
CA VAL A 304 15.65 -2.53 -16.92
C VAL A 304 15.14 -1.38 -16.07
N ARG A 305 14.43 -0.43 -16.63
CA ARG A 305 14.02 0.81 -15.94
C ARG A 305 13.23 0.54 -14.65
N ARG A 306 12.27 -0.37 -14.71
CA ARG A 306 11.50 -0.78 -13.53
C ARG A 306 12.39 -1.35 -12.43
N ASP A 307 13.27 -2.29 -12.80
CA ASP A 307 14.17 -2.93 -11.84
C ASP A 307 15.16 -1.93 -11.27
N LEU A 308 15.69 -1.03 -12.12
CA LEU A 308 16.59 0.04 -11.68
C LEU A 308 15.91 0.94 -10.65
N PHE A 309 14.68 1.38 -10.91
CA PHE A 309 13.92 2.21 -9.95
C PHE A 309 13.65 1.47 -8.63
N GLY A 310 13.27 0.21 -8.69
CA GLY A 310 13.08 -0.61 -7.50
C GLY A 310 14.36 -0.74 -6.66
N ILE A 311 15.49 -0.92 -7.33
CA ILE A 311 16.82 -0.98 -6.66
C ILE A 311 17.18 0.36 -6.05
N GLN A 312 17.01 1.47 -6.76
CA GLN A 312 17.28 2.83 -6.26
C GLN A 312 16.39 3.18 -5.06
N ASN A 313 15.10 2.89 -5.14
CA ASN A 313 14.16 3.09 -4.05
C ASN A 313 14.56 2.29 -2.80
N ASN A 314 14.86 1.00 -2.96
CA ASN A 314 15.30 0.17 -1.85
C ASN A 314 16.63 0.64 -1.26
N ARG A 315 17.60 1.03 -2.09
CA ARG A 315 18.88 1.58 -1.61
C ARG A 315 18.68 2.80 -0.73
N LYS A 316 17.85 3.77 -1.15
CA LYS A 316 17.54 4.97 -0.34
C LYS A 316 16.85 4.60 0.97
N ARG A 317 15.84 3.72 0.91
CA ARG A 317 15.14 3.23 2.11
C ARG A 317 16.08 2.61 3.14
N TYR A 318 17.05 1.79 2.71
CA TYR A 318 18.00 1.15 3.62
C TYR A 318 19.16 2.08 4.03
N ALA A 319 19.53 3.06 3.20
CA ALA A 319 20.49 4.08 3.58
C ALA A 319 19.95 4.97 4.70
N ASP A 320 18.68 5.36 4.63
CA ASP A 320 18.00 6.13 5.67
C ASP A 320 17.91 5.32 6.98
N ARG A 321 17.49 4.05 6.92
CA ARG A 321 17.42 3.18 8.10
C ARG A 321 18.76 2.96 8.80
N LYS A 322 19.89 3.04 8.10
CA LYS A 322 21.23 2.95 8.71
C LYS A 322 21.50 4.08 9.68
N SER A 323 20.87 5.24 9.51
CA SER A 323 21.02 6.39 10.40
C SER A 323 20.14 6.34 11.64
N VAL A 324 19.14 5.46 11.67
CA VAL A 324 18.10 5.36 12.71
C VAL A 324 18.30 4.13 13.62
N VAL A 325 19.10 3.14 13.22
CA VAL A 325 19.45 1.93 13.97
C VAL A 325 20.92 2.00 14.36
#